data_cac7d071e73b0a2e7220143c8bdf2f03
#
_entry.id   cac7d071e73b0a2e7220143c8bdf2f03
#
_cell.length_a   1.000
_cell.length_b   1.000
_cell.length_c   1.000
_cell.angle_alpha   90.00
_cell.angle_beta   90.00
_cell.angle_gamma   90.00
#
_symmetry.space_group_name_H-M   'P 1'
#
loop_
_entity.id
_entity.type
_entity.pdbx_description
1 polymer ?
#
loop_
_entity_poly.entity_id
_entity_poly.type
_entity_poly.pdbx_seq_one_letter_code
_entity_poly.pdbx_strand_id
1 'polypeptide(L)'
;MLAVRNQAGDGKTYVYAGYGQSPDRWEKGTEPKRIGWQAGLQYDGDIARAKEVLAKLDTYYPGATDYEIAGFFWWQGDKDRYNPGHSQKYEPNLVRLIESLRKDFDAPNAPFVMATLGQTDKDNAQGTEKDIIEAKFAVADPNRHPEFKGTVATVYSHPLSMGSASNAHYGGNAKTYMNVGEALGKAMVELLKAK
;
A
#
# COMPACT_ATOMS: atom_id res chain seq x y z
N MET A 1 -5.68 -4.98 -2.35
CA MET A 1 -5.93 -5.61 -1.05
C MET A 1 -4.68 -5.50 -0.19
N LEU A 2 -4.80 -4.84 0.94
CA LEU A 2 -3.70 -4.67 1.88
C LEU A 2 -3.67 -5.88 2.82
N ALA A 3 -2.92 -6.90 2.47
CA ALA A 3 -2.76 -8.08 3.28
C ALA A 3 -1.34 -8.14 3.84
N VAL A 4 -1.19 -7.81 5.10
CA VAL A 4 0.08 -7.86 5.79
C VAL A 4 0.06 -9.00 6.79
N ARG A 5 1.12 -9.79 6.78
CA ARG A 5 1.32 -10.88 7.73
C ARG A 5 1.27 -10.35 9.15
N ASN A 6 0.44 -10.93 9.99
CA ASN A 6 0.46 -10.60 11.41
C ASN A 6 1.69 -11.23 12.07
N GLN A 7 2.71 -10.42 12.32
CA GLN A 7 3.90 -10.85 13.08
C GLN A 7 3.75 -10.64 14.60
N ALA A 8 2.62 -10.10 15.04
CA ALA A 8 2.47 -9.65 16.42
C ALA A 8 2.24 -10.77 17.44
N GLY A 9 2.23 -12.02 17.04
CA GLY A 9 2.20 -13.13 17.99
C GLY A 9 0.90 -13.28 18.80
N ASP A 10 -0.19 -12.61 18.40
CA ASP A 10 -1.50 -12.73 19.06
C ASP A 10 -2.20 -14.07 18.76
N GLY A 11 -1.54 -14.95 18.06
CA GLY A 11 -2.03 -16.27 17.67
C GLY A 11 -3.17 -16.24 16.66
N LYS A 12 -3.57 -15.07 16.15
CA LYS A 12 -4.60 -14.91 15.13
C LYS A 12 -3.96 -14.71 13.77
N THR A 13 -4.30 -15.57 12.85
CA THR A 13 -3.97 -15.39 11.43
C THR A 13 -5.14 -14.72 10.76
N TYR A 14 -4.96 -13.49 10.32
CA TYR A 14 -5.92 -12.81 9.49
C TYR A 14 -5.59 -13.10 8.04
N VAL A 15 -6.56 -13.60 7.32
CA VAL A 15 -6.48 -13.80 5.89
C VAL A 15 -7.30 -12.70 5.25
N TYR A 16 -6.73 -12.02 4.28
CA TYR A 16 -7.43 -11.03 3.49
C TYR A 16 -7.51 -11.55 2.08
N ALA A 17 -8.66 -12.08 1.76
CA ALA A 17 -8.86 -12.62 0.44
C ALA A 17 -9.12 -11.54 -0.57
N GLY A 18 -8.83 -11.86 -1.78
CA GLY A 18 -9.38 -11.17 -2.90
C GLY A 18 -10.90 -11.35 -2.98
N TYR A 19 -11.52 -10.59 -3.81
CA TYR A 19 -12.89 -10.73 -4.31
C TYR A 19 -13.99 -11.14 -3.35
N GLY A 20 -14.64 -10.13 -2.77
CA GLY A 20 -15.97 -10.28 -2.18
C GLY A 20 -16.05 -11.19 -0.96
N GLN A 21 -14.93 -11.39 -0.29
CA GLN A 21 -14.88 -12.17 0.92
C GLN A 21 -14.75 -11.29 2.14
N SER A 22 -15.64 -11.50 3.11
CA SER A 22 -15.63 -10.78 4.37
C SER A 22 -14.43 -11.19 5.22
N PRO A 23 -13.78 -10.27 5.94
CA PRO A 23 -12.75 -10.61 6.91
C PRO A 23 -13.25 -11.57 7.99
N ASP A 24 -14.54 -11.58 8.28
CA ASP A 24 -15.15 -12.46 9.28
C ASP A 24 -15.02 -13.95 8.92
N ARG A 25 -14.84 -14.23 7.65
CA ARG A 25 -14.59 -15.59 7.15
C ARG A 25 -13.15 -16.05 7.32
N TRP A 26 -12.29 -15.18 7.80
CA TRP A 26 -10.86 -15.35 7.81
C TRP A 26 -10.27 -15.27 9.20
N GLU A 27 -11.09 -15.42 10.21
CA GLU A 27 -10.62 -15.71 11.54
C GLU A 27 -10.08 -17.14 11.61
N LYS A 28 -9.08 -17.32 12.49
CA LYS A 28 -8.45 -18.62 12.70
C LYS A 28 -9.49 -19.71 12.94
N GLY A 29 -9.51 -20.71 12.07
CA GLY A 29 -10.45 -21.83 12.12
C GLY A 29 -11.56 -21.82 11.07
N THR A 30 -11.71 -20.73 10.32
CA THR A 30 -12.58 -20.65 9.16
C THR A 30 -11.74 -20.60 7.90
N GLU A 31 -11.22 -21.73 7.47
CA GLU A 31 -10.49 -21.81 6.21
C GLU A 31 -11.37 -21.35 5.05
N PRO A 32 -10.88 -20.44 4.22
CA PRO A 32 -11.58 -20.10 3.01
C PRO A 32 -11.66 -21.31 2.11
N LYS A 33 -12.85 -21.67 1.69
CA LYS A 33 -13.06 -22.76 0.73
C LYS A 33 -12.42 -22.49 -0.64
N ARG A 34 -11.74 -21.38 -0.82
CA ARG A 34 -11.09 -21.01 -2.07
C ARG A 34 -9.63 -20.66 -1.84
N ILE A 35 -8.80 -21.40 -2.56
CA ILE A 35 -7.46 -20.99 -2.95
C ILE A 35 -6.72 -20.32 -1.82
N GLY A 36 -5.97 -21.01 -1.06
CA GLY A 36 -4.95 -20.59 -0.12
C GLY A 36 -4.51 -19.13 -0.04
N TRP A 37 -5.44 -18.19 -0.10
CA TRP A 37 -5.17 -16.80 0.21
C TRP A 37 -5.04 -16.68 1.72
N GLN A 38 -3.80 -16.63 2.13
CA GLN A 38 -3.46 -16.40 3.53
C GLN A 38 -2.96 -14.96 3.68
N ALA A 39 -3.16 -14.39 4.85
CA ALA A 39 -2.60 -13.08 5.15
C ALA A 39 -1.09 -13.11 4.89
N GLY A 40 -0.61 -12.17 4.10
CA GLY A 40 0.78 -12.06 3.72
C GLY A 40 1.21 -12.88 2.51
N LEU A 41 0.41 -13.80 1.98
CA LEU A 41 0.85 -14.65 0.86
C LEU A 41 1.29 -13.83 -0.37
N GLN A 42 0.53 -12.82 -0.74
CA GLN A 42 0.92 -11.95 -1.85
C GLN A 42 2.15 -11.11 -1.50
N TYR A 43 2.17 -10.56 -0.29
CA TYR A 43 3.32 -9.80 0.20
C TYR A 43 4.58 -10.66 0.18
N ASP A 44 4.55 -11.85 0.79
CA ASP A 44 5.69 -12.76 0.85
C ASP A 44 6.19 -13.12 -0.57
N GLY A 45 5.28 -13.36 -1.51
CA GLY A 45 5.62 -13.66 -2.90
C GLY A 45 6.22 -12.48 -3.66
N ASP A 46 5.69 -11.27 -3.45
CA ASP A 46 6.21 -10.05 -4.09
C ASP A 46 7.60 -9.69 -3.54
N ILE A 47 7.78 -9.79 -2.20
CA ILE A 47 9.08 -9.55 -1.58
C ILE A 47 10.12 -10.59 -2.02
N ALA A 48 9.75 -11.86 -2.09
CA ALA A 48 10.64 -12.91 -2.55
C ALA A 48 11.13 -12.66 -3.99
N ARG A 49 10.20 -12.27 -4.90
CA ARG A 49 10.57 -11.93 -6.28
C ARG A 49 11.47 -10.71 -6.36
N ALA A 50 11.18 -9.66 -5.60
CA ALA A 50 12.04 -8.49 -5.55
C ALA A 50 13.45 -8.83 -5.06
N LYS A 51 13.56 -9.58 -3.96
CA LYS A 51 14.86 -10.03 -3.42
C LYS A 51 15.61 -10.94 -4.39
N GLU A 52 14.91 -11.80 -5.13
CA GLU A 52 15.53 -12.62 -6.18
C GLU A 52 16.16 -11.77 -7.29
N VAL A 53 15.47 -10.72 -7.76
CA VAL A 53 16.03 -9.78 -8.75
C VAL A 53 17.25 -9.07 -8.19
N LEU A 54 17.17 -8.56 -6.98
CA LEU A 54 18.29 -7.85 -6.33
C LEU A 54 19.50 -8.78 -6.10
N ALA A 55 19.28 -10.05 -5.77
CA ALA A 55 20.34 -11.03 -5.62
C ALA A 55 21.01 -11.41 -6.95
N LYS A 56 20.37 -11.16 -8.08
CA LYS A 56 20.85 -11.42 -9.43
C LYS A 56 21.01 -10.13 -10.22
N LEU A 57 21.47 -9.07 -9.57
CA LEU A 57 21.46 -7.72 -10.12
C LEU A 57 22.18 -7.63 -11.47
N ASP A 58 23.39 -8.19 -11.56
CA ASP A 58 24.17 -8.19 -12.79
C ASP A 58 23.48 -8.92 -13.98
N THR A 59 22.64 -9.92 -13.69
CA THR A 59 21.84 -10.61 -14.71
C THR A 59 20.80 -9.71 -15.36
N TYR A 60 20.13 -8.89 -14.55
CA TYR A 60 19.06 -8.00 -15.02
C TYR A 60 19.56 -6.61 -15.44
N TYR A 61 20.66 -6.18 -14.82
CA TYR A 61 21.31 -4.90 -15.04
C TYR A 61 22.80 -5.11 -15.22
N PRO A 62 23.26 -5.52 -16.41
CA PRO A 62 24.67 -5.86 -16.66
C PRO A 62 25.64 -4.78 -16.21
N GLY A 63 26.61 -5.16 -15.38
CA GLY A 63 27.59 -4.26 -14.80
C GLY A 63 27.17 -3.60 -13.48
N ALA A 64 25.95 -3.82 -13.00
CA ALA A 64 25.51 -3.34 -11.68
C ALA A 64 26.08 -4.23 -10.58
N THR A 65 26.74 -3.62 -9.61
CA THR A 65 27.41 -4.33 -8.49
C THR A 65 26.68 -4.10 -7.18
N ASP A 66 25.82 -3.08 -7.10
CA ASP A 66 25.15 -2.68 -5.88
C ASP A 66 23.83 -1.98 -6.18
N TYR A 67 22.99 -1.76 -5.17
CA TYR A 67 21.71 -1.06 -5.25
C TYR A 67 21.42 -0.28 -3.98
N GLU A 68 20.55 0.71 -4.09
CA GLU A 68 20.00 1.47 -2.97
C GLU A 68 18.47 1.42 -2.99
N ILE A 69 17.86 1.25 -1.82
CA ILE A 69 16.41 1.40 -1.67
C ILE A 69 16.10 2.88 -1.45
N ALA A 70 15.81 3.58 -2.51
CA ALA A 70 15.49 5.01 -2.48
C ALA A 70 14.15 5.30 -1.80
N GLY A 71 13.20 4.39 -1.85
CA GLY A 71 11.88 4.50 -1.24
C GLY A 71 10.85 3.56 -1.83
N PHE A 72 9.61 3.69 -1.35
CA PHE A 72 8.50 2.87 -1.78
C PHE A 72 7.33 3.73 -2.27
N PHE A 73 6.65 3.25 -3.32
CA PHE A 73 5.42 3.82 -3.83
C PHE A 73 4.23 2.90 -3.58
N TRP A 74 3.09 3.47 -3.20
CA TRP A 74 1.89 2.72 -2.93
C TRP A 74 0.64 3.39 -3.49
N TRP A 75 -0.05 2.71 -4.39
CA TRP A 75 -1.33 3.18 -4.91
C TRP A 75 -2.32 2.01 -4.97
N GLN A 76 -3.04 1.81 -3.87
CA GLN A 76 -3.95 0.69 -3.68
C GLN A 76 -5.08 1.10 -2.73
N GLY A 77 -6.14 0.32 -2.63
CA GLY A 77 -7.27 0.50 -1.71
C GLY A 77 -8.62 0.21 -2.35
N ASP A 78 -8.68 0.10 -3.67
CA ASP A 78 -9.95 -0.11 -4.37
C ASP A 78 -10.68 -1.36 -3.86
N LYS A 79 -9.96 -2.44 -3.63
CA LYS A 79 -10.58 -3.68 -3.18
C LYS A 79 -11.06 -3.61 -1.73
N ASP A 80 -10.38 -2.85 -0.90
CA ASP A 80 -10.70 -2.70 0.52
C ASP A 80 -11.99 -1.90 0.74
N ARG A 81 -12.35 -0.98 -0.17
CA ARG A 81 -13.56 -0.18 -0.07
C ARG A 81 -14.87 -0.97 -0.21
N TYR A 82 -14.82 -2.19 -0.70
CA TYR A 82 -16.00 -3.04 -0.84
C TYR A 82 -16.38 -3.77 0.45
N ASN A 83 -15.56 -3.67 1.50
CA ASN A 83 -15.80 -4.38 2.74
C ASN A 83 -15.44 -3.52 3.95
N PRO A 84 -16.41 -3.22 4.83
CA PRO A 84 -16.16 -2.41 6.04
C PRO A 84 -15.09 -2.98 6.96
N GLY A 85 -15.01 -4.31 7.08
CA GLY A 85 -13.98 -4.94 7.88
C GLY A 85 -12.57 -4.76 7.31
N HIS A 86 -12.42 -4.54 5.99
CA HIS A 86 -11.14 -4.18 5.37
C HIS A 86 -10.84 -2.70 5.57
N SER A 87 -11.81 -1.81 5.28
CA SER A 87 -11.60 -0.37 5.35
C SER A 87 -11.26 0.08 6.77
N GLN A 88 -11.95 -0.45 7.78
CA GLN A 88 -11.69 -0.14 9.19
C GLN A 88 -10.32 -0.59 9.69
N LYS A 89 -9.69 -1.55 9.02
CA LYS A 89 -8.34 -2.04 9.35
C LYS A 89 -7.26 -1.46 8.42
N TYR A 90 -7.65 -0.55 7.53
CA TYR A 90 -6.73 -0.06 6.51
C TYR A 90 -5.56 0.71 7.13
N GLU A 91 -5.81 1.62 8.08
CA GLU A 91 -4.76 2.40 8.77
C GLU A 91 -3.73 1.50 9.47
N PRO A 92 -4.10 0.61 10.41
CA PRO A 92 -3.12 -0.25 11.08
C PRO A 92 -2.43 -1.23 10.12
N ASN A 93 -3.09 -1.67 9.06
CA ASN A 93 -2.46 -2.51 8.05
C ASN A 93 -1.45 -1.73 7.20
N LEU A 94 -1.73 -0.47 6.91
CA LEU A 94 -0.82 0.40 6.16
C LEU A 94 0.45 0.72 6.96
N VAL A 95 0.32 1.02 8.25
CA VAL A 95 1.45 1.16 9.18
C VAL A 95 2.32 -0.09 9.14
N ARG A 96 1.71 -1.25 9.32
CA ARG A 96 2.43 -2.53 9.30
C ARG A 96 3.10 -2.83 7.95
N LEU A 97 2.46 -2.44 6.84
CA LEU A 97 3.07 -2.58 5.52
C LEU A 97 4.35 -1.76 5.40
N ILE A 98 4.32 -0.51 5.83
CA ILE A 98 5.48 0.39 5.81
C ILE A 98 6.62 -0.19 6.64
N GLU A 99 6.32 -0.60 7.87
CA GLU A 99 7.30 -1.20 8.78
C GLU A 99 7.89 -2.50 8.22
N SER A 100 7.04 -3.36 7.64
CA SER A 100 7.47 -4.63 7.04
C SER A 100 8.38 -4.40 5.83
N LEU A 101 8.03 -3.49 4.92
CA LEU A 101 8.87 -3.16 3.78
C LEU A 101 10.23 -2.62 4.22
N ARG A 102 10.24 -1.67 5.16
CA ARG A 102 11.50 -1.12 5.70
C ARG A 102 12.39 -2.19 6.33
N LYS A 103 11.79 -3.10 7.08
CA LYS A 103 12.51 -4.23 7.70
C LYS A 103 13.02 -5.22 6.66
N ASP A 104 12.17 -5.63 5.72
CA ASP A 104 12.50 -6.69 4.76
C ASP A 104 13.59 -6.27 3.75
N PHE A 105 13.71 -4.97 3.49
CA PHE A 105 14.74 -4.41 2.62
C PHE A 105 15.89 -3.73 3.38
N ASP A 106 15.95 -3.88 4.70
CA ASP A 106 16.96 -3.24 5.56
C ASP A 106 17.10 -1.72 5.31
N ALA A 107 15.95 -1.06 5.16
CA ALA A 107 15.85 0.35 4.81
C ALA A 107 14.95 1.11 5.81
N PRO A 108 15.35 1.21 7.10
CA PRO A 108 14.49 1.67 8.20
C PRO A 108 13.94 3.08 8.00
N ASN A 109 14.66 3.91 7.28
CA ASN A 109 14.27 5.31 7.02
C ASN A 109 13.86 5.55 5.55
N ALA A 110 13.62 4.50 4.77
CA ALA A 110 13.20 4.66 3.38
C ALA A 110 11.88 5.44 3.28
N PRO A 111 11.81 6.49 2.47
CA PRO A 111 10.57 7.20 2.23
C PRO A 111 9.48 6.29 1.68
N PHE A 112 8.24 6.55 2.10
CA PHE A 112 7.07 5.86 1.59
C PHE A 112 6.06 6.90 1.11
N VAL A 113 5.75 6.88 -0.17
CA VAL A 113 4.79 7.81 -0.77
C VAL A 113 3.60 7.03 -1.29
N MET A 114 2.41 7.45 -0.88
CA MET A 114 1.18 6.82 -1.31
C MET A 114 0.24 7.79 -2.02
N ALA A 115 -0.64 7.27 -2.87
CA ALA A 115 -1.74 8.04 -3.45
C ALA A 115 -3.09 7.56 -2.92
N THR A 116 -4.02 8.50 -2.77
CA THR A 116 -5.44 8.17 -2.49
C THR A 116 -6.08 7.50 -3.71
N LEU A 117 -7.31 6.97 -3.57
CA LEU A 117 -8.07 6.53 -4.73
C LEU A 117 -8.57 7.73 -5.53
N GLY A 118 -8.40 7.69 -6.84
CA GLY A 118 -8.70 8.85 -7.71
C GLY A 118 -10.19 9.21 -7.78
N GLN A 119 -11.09 8.25 -7.59
CA GLN A 119 -12.52 8.52 -7.56
C GLN A 119 -12.98 9.14 -6.24
N THR A 120 -12.20 9.05 -5.18
CA THR A 120 -12.61 9.47 -3.83
C THR A 120 -12.33 10.94 -3.60
N ASP A 121 -13.38 11.74 -3.56
CA ASP A 121 -13.32 13.14 -3.15
C ASP A 121 -13.26 13.21 -1.61
N LYS A 122 -12.18 13.79 -1.08
CA LYS A 122 -11.94 13.87 0.37
C LYS A 122 -13.03 14.65 1.13
N ASP A 123 -13.67 15.61 0.50
CA ASP A 123 -14.65 16.49 1.13
C ASP A 123 -16.08 15.87 1.12
N ASN A 124 -16.31 14.89 0.23
CA ASN A 124 -17.59 14.21 0.06
C ASN A 124 -17.54 12.70 0.34
N ALA A 125 -16.40 12.15 0.69
CA ALA A 125 -16.23 10.71 0.96
C ALA A 125 -17.12 10.25 2.12
N GLN A 126 -17.73 9.06 1.95
CA GLN A 126 -18.55 8.43 2.97
C GLN A 126 -18.26 6.94 3.11
N GLY A 127 -18.63 6.36 4.24
CA GLY A 127 -18.50 4.92 4.49
C GLY A 127 -17.06 4.43 4.30
N THR A 128 -16.91 3.30 3.64
CA THR A 128 -15.60 2.64 3.43
C THR A 128 -14.59 3.45 2.61
N GLU A 129 -15.06 4.30 1.70
CA GLU A 129 -14.17 5.20 0.96
C GLU A 129 -13.59 6.29 1.86
N LYS A 130 -14.40 6.79 2.80
CA LYS A 130 -13.96 7.73 3.82
C LYS A 130 -12.91 7.09 4.73
N ASP A 131 -13.18 5.87 5.23
CA ASP A 131 -12.24 5.16 6.07
C ASP A 131 -10.85 5.05 5.41
N ILE A 132 -10.81 4.69 4.13
CA ILE A 132 -9.55 4.48 3.40
C ILE A 132 -8.81 5.80 3.14
N ILE A 133 -9.51 6.86 2.74
CA ILE A 133 -8.85 8.13 2.46
C ILE A 133 -8.34 8.78 3.75
N GLU A 134 -9.13 8.72 4.83
CA GLU A 134 -8.73 9.21 6.15
C GLU A 134 -7.53 8.43 6.69
N ALA A 135 -7.52 7.11 6.55
CA ALA A 135 -6.39 6.26 6.95
C ALA A 135 -5.09 6.67 6.24
N LYS A 136 -5.15 6.96 4.94
CA LYS A 136 -3.97 7.39 4.19
C LYS A 136 -3.44 8.75 4.63
N PHE A 137 -4.31 9.70 4.89
CA PHE A 137 -3.89 10.99 5.43
C PHE A 137 -3.38 10.87 6.87
N ALA A 138 -4.04 10.03 7.68
CA ALA A 138 -3.66 9.79 9.05
C ALA A 138 -2.23 9.26 9.19
N VAL A 139 -1.86 8.26 8.37
CA VAL A 139 -0.52 7.65 8.40
C VAL A 139 0.58 8.64 7.99
N ALA A 140 0.27 9.64 7.18
CA ALA A 140 1.20 10.71 6.83
C ALA A 140 1.16 11.92 7.80
N ASP A 141 0.22 11.95 8.75
CA ASP A 141 0.11 13.04 9.73
C ASP A 141 1.09 12.81 10.91
N PRO A 142 2.08 13.67 11.11
CA PRO A 142 3.05 13.52 12.19
C PRO A 142 2.46 13.68 13.60
N ASN A 143 1.24 14.19 13.74
CA ASN A 143 0.55 14.25 15.02
C ASN A 143 -0.13 12.91 15.36
N ARG A 144 -0.47 12.10 14.38
CA ARG A 144 -1.05 10.77 14.55
C ARG A 144 0.00 9.67 14.53
N HIS A 145 0.96 9.81 13.62
CA HIS A 145 2.06 8.85 13.41
C HIS A 145 3.41 9.57 13.45
N PRO A 146 3.87 10.01 14.63
CA PRO A 146 5.14 10.74 14.79
C PRO A 146 6.35 9.92 14.32
N GLU A 147 6.26 8.59 14.35
CA GLU A 147 7.27 7.65 13.86
C GLU A 147 7.52 7.76 12.34
N PHE A 148 6.56 8.31 11.61
CA PHE A 148 6.65 8.51 10.16
C PHE A 148 6.95 9.94 9.73
N LYS A 149 7.17 10.82 10.70
CA LYS A 149 7.44 12.23 10.43
C LYS A 149 8.62 12.40 9.45
N GLY A 150 8.38 13.12 8.36
CA GLY A 150 9.39 13.40 7.33
C GLY A 150 9.77 12.20 6.45
N THR A 151 9.12 11.05 6.60
CA THR A 151 9.42 9.85 5.82
C THR A 151 8.21 9.24 5.14
N VAL A 152 7.00 9.71 5.42
CA VAL A 152 5.77 9.26 4.76
C VAL A 152 4.99 10.46 4.22
N ALA A 153 4.47 10.33 3.00
CA ALA A 153 3.63 11.35 2.37
C ALA A 153 2.45 10.73 1.63
N THR A 154 1.34 11.48 1.59
CA THR A 154 0.13 11.11 0.85
C THR A 154 -0.16 12.12 -0.25
N VAL A 155 -0.30 11.63 -1.47
CA VAL A 155 -0.74 12.40 -2.63
C VAL A 155 -2.26 12.29 -2.75
N TYR A 156 -2.95 13.41 -2.77
CA TYR A 156 -4.37 13.47 -3.08
C TYR A 156 -4.58 13.35 -4.58
N SER A 157 -5.02 12.20 -5.05
CA SER A 157 -5.07 11.88 -6.48
C SER A 157 -6.40 12.22 -7.17
N HIS A 158 -7.45 12.58 -6.42
CA HIS A 158 -8.77 12.87 -7.02
C HIS A 158 -8.70 13.95 -8.11
N PRO A 159 -8.10 15.14 -7.90
CA PRO A 159 -8.02 16.16 -8.93
C PRO A 159 -7.09 15.81 -10.10
N LEU A 160 -6.28 14.79 -9.94
CA LEU A 160 -5.34 14.31 -10.97
C LEU A 160 -5.95 13.20 -11.83
N SER A 161 -7.09 12.66 -11.41
CA SER A 161 -7.70 11.48 -12.01
C SER A 161 -8.74 11.88 -13.05
N MET A 162 -8.70 11.19 -14.16
CA MET A 162 -9.59 11.38 -15.30
C MET A 162 -10.14 10.02 -15.73
N GLY A 163 -11.29 10.02 -16.35
CA GLY A 163 -11.96 8.79 -16.78
C GLY A 163 -12.91 8.25 -15.71
N SER A 164 -12.97 6.95 -15.57
CA SER A 164 -13.84 6.27 -14.60
C SER A 164 -13.15 6.01 -13.26
N ALA A 165 -13.86 5.31 -12.36
CA ALA A 165 -13.33 4.93 -11.06
C ALA A 165 -12.17 3.90 -11.16
N SER A 166 -11.46 3.71 -10.04
CA SER A 166 -10.29 2.82 -9.94
C SER A 166 -10.60 1.37 -10.29
N ASN A 167 -11.79 0.86 -9.95
CA ASN A 167 -12.22 -0.50 -10.29
C ASN A 167 -12.33 -0.76 -11.81
N ALA A 168 -12.54 0.28 -12.59
CA ALA A 168 -12.49 0.25 -14.07
C ALA A 168 -11.14 0.75 -14.61
N HIS A 169 -10.11 0.79 -13.77
CA HIS A 169 -8.77 1.25 -14.12
C HIS A 169 -8.77 2.63 -14.81
N TYR A 170 -9.62 3.56 -14.29
CA TYR A 170 -9.80 4.90 -14.85
C TYR A 170 -10.11 4.92 -16.35
N GLY A 171 -10.81 3.90 -16.84
CA GLY A 171 -11.11 3.72 -18.27
C GLY A 171 -9.88 3.55 -19.15
N GLY A 172 -8.76 3.09 -18.59
CA GLY A 172 -7.48 3.00 -19.28
C GLY A 172 -6.84 4.37 -19.59
N ASN A 173 -7.28 5.43 -18.91
CA ASN A 173 -6.81 6.80 -19.16
C ASN A 173 -5.34 6.98 -18.73
N ALA A 174 -4.43 7.00 -19.71
CA ALA A 174 -3.00 7.14 -19.46
C ALA A 174 -2.62 8.43 -18.72
N LYS A 175 -3.37 9.53 -18.93
CA LYS A 175 -3.11 10.81 -18.23
C LYS A 175 -3.28 10.67 -16.73
N THR A 176 -4.27 9.90 -16.25
CA THR A 176 -4.43 9.63 -14.83
C THR A 176 -3.17 9.00 -14.24
N TYR A 177 -2.66 7.95 -14.88
CA TYR A 177 -1.46 7.26 -14.40
C TYR A 177 -0.22 8.16 -14.44
N MET A 178 -0.06 8.93 -15.50
CA MET A 178 1.05 9.89 -15.62
C MET A 178 0.97 11.00 -14.57
N ASN A 179 -0.19 11.62 -14.40
CA ASN A 179 -0.36 12.70 -13.43
C ASN A 179 -0.14 12.23 -11.99
N VAL A 180 -0.69 11.07 -11.64
CA VAL A 180 -0.52 10.52 -10.29
C VAL A 180 0.92 10.07 -10.08
N GLY A 181 1.53 9.42 -11.07
CA GLY A 181 2.94 9.01 -11.02
C GLY A 181 3.89 10.20 -10.86
N GLU A 182 3.66 11.29 -11.58
CA GLU A 182 4.43 12.52 -11.44
C GLU A 182 4.28 13.14 -10.04
N ALA A 183 3.05 13.17 -9.52
CA ALA A 183 2.80 13.69 -8.17
C ALA A 183 3.45 12.84 -7.08
N LEU A 184 3.40 11.51 -7.23
CA LEU A 184 4.12 10.58 -6.33
C LEU A 184 5.64 10.83 -6.39
N GLY A 185 6.19 10.98 -7.60
CA GLY A 185 7.61 11.28 -7.79
C GLY A 185 8.04 12.61 -7.16
N LYS A 186 7.24 13.67 -7.33
CA LYS A 186 7.50 14.96 -6.67
C LYS A 186 7.49 14.84 -5.15
N ALA A 187 6.50 14.17 -4.58
CA ALA A 187 6.43 13.94 -3.13
C ALA A 187 7.63 13.12 -2.62
N MET A 188 8.09 12.13 -3.38
CA MET A 188 9.28 11.35 -3.05
C MET A 188 10.52 12.23 -3.01
N VAL A 189 10.71 13.08 -4.02
CA VAL A 189 11.85 14.01 -4.09
C VAL A 189 11.87 14.96 -2.88
N GLU A 190 10.71 15.46 -2.46
CA GLU A 190 10.64 16.33 -1.27
C GLU A 190 11.03 15.58 0.01
N LEU A 191 10.58 14.34 0.19
CA LEU A 191 11.02 13.53 1.35
C LEU A 191 12.51 13.20 1.31
N LEU A 192 13.09 12.99 0.14
CA LEU A 192 14.51 12.71 -0.02
C LEU A 192 15.39 13.96 0.24
N LYS A 193 14.89 15.15 -0.08
CA LYS A 193 15.60 16.42 0.20
C LYS A 193 15.55 16.82 1.68
N ALA A 194 14.54 16.35 2.42
CA ALA A 194 14.36 16.67 3.82
C ALA A 194 15.26 15.87 4.78
N LYS A 195 16.01 14.93 4.25
CA LYS A 195 17.06 14.17 4.95
C LYS A 195 18.35 14.97 4.96
#